data_3d658923be52099d3d3a0b1546afe65c
#
_entry.id   3d658923be52099d3d3a0b1546afe65c
#
_cell.length_a   1.000
_cell.length_b   1.000
_cell.length_c   1.000
_cell.angle_alpha   90.00
_cell.angle_beta   90.00
_cell.angle_gamma   90.00
#
_symmetry.space_group_name_H-M   'P 1'
#
loop_
_entity.id
_entity.type
_entity.pdbx_description
1 polymer ?
#
loop_
_entity_poly.entity_id
_entity_poly.type
_entity_poly.pdbx_seq_one_letter_code
_entity_poly.pdbx_strand_id
1 'polypeptide(L)'
;MQSGNTKFVWELLNTVPDPEIPVISVVELGVIREVKFENNSYTISITPTYSGCPAVKTFMDDIKTCLLKNSIENFELKRVYSTAWTTEWMNDETKEKRRKYGIAPPSNIVICPQCNSKNTTLISEFGATACKSLFKCIDCLEPFEFFKCI
;
A
#
# COMPACT_ATOMS: atom_id res chain seq x y z
N MET A 1 30.88 -14.95 -1.90
CA MET A 1 30.44 -13.80 -1.04
C MET A 1 29.45 -12.97 -1.81
N GLN A 2 28.18 -13.05 -1.45
CA GLN A 2 27.21 -12.11 -1.97
C GLN A 2 27.32 -10.85 -1.14
N SER A 3 27.89 -9.79 -1.72
CA SER A 3 27.73 -8.46 -1.17
C SER A 3 26.24 -8.13 -1.16
N GLY A 4 25.68 -7.77 -0.01
CA GLY A 4 24.27 -7.48 0.12
C GLY A 4 23.86 -6.35 -0.81
N ASN A 5 23.13 -6.69 -1.86
CA ASN A 5 22.61 -5.72 -2.79
C ASN A 5 21.19 -5.30 -2.37
N THR A 6 21.11 -4.31 -1.48
CA THR A 6 19.83 -3.79 -1.00
C THR A 6 19.01 -3.20 -2.14
N LYS A 7 19.63 -2.61 -3.17
CA LYS A 7 18.94 -2.11 -4.36
C LYS A 7 18.19 -3.22 -5.09
N PHE A 8 18.82 -4.37 -5.26
CA PHE A 8 18.19 -5.54 -5.88
C PHE A 8 16.97 -6.01 -5.08
N VAL A 9 17.05 -6.01 -3.74
CA VAL A 9 15.91 -6.35 -2.88
C VAL A 9 14.77 -5.33 -3.05
N TRP A 10 15.07 -4.04 -3.12
CA TRP A 10 14.07 -3.02 -3.39
C TRP A 10 13.36 -3.25 -4.75
N GLU A 11 14.12 -3.60 -5.78
CA GLU A 11 13.55 -3.91 -7.11
C GLU A 11 12.64 -5.14 -7.05
N LEU A 12 13.02 -6.19 -6.31
CA LEU A 12 12.17 -7.37 -6.11
C LEU A 12 10.90 -7.03 -5.35
N LEU A 13 10.99 -6.25 -4.28
CA LEU A 13 9.83 -5.82 -3.50
C LEU A 13 8.86 -4.99 -4.33
N ASN A 14 9.38 -4.20 -5.27
CA ASN A 14 8.54 -3.41 -6.18
C ASN A 14 7.72 -4.28 -7.15
N THR A 15 8.01 -5.56 -7.27
CA THR A 15 7.20 -6.52 -8.05
C THR A 15 6.09 -7.17 -7.24
N VAL A 16 6.08 -6.99 -5.92
CA VAL A 16 5.05 -7.56 -5.03
C VAL A 16 3.83 -6.64 -5.03
N PRO A 17 2.67 -7.08 -5.54
CA PRO A 17 1.48 -6.24 -5.58
C PRO A 17 0.82 -6.14 -4.21
N ASP A 18 0.14 -5.01 -3.98
CA ASP A 18 -0.80 -4.89 -2.86
C ASP A 18 -1.95 -5.89 -3.07
N PRO A 19 -2.32 -6.71 -2.08
CA PRO A 19 -3.38 -7.70 -2.26
C PRO A 19 -4.77 -7.10 -2.49
N GLU A 20 -4.99 -5.86 -2.07
CA GLU A 20 -6.27 -5.16 -2.27
C GLU A 20 -6.29 -4.37 -3.57
N ILE A 21 -5.15 -3.82 -3.99
CA ILE A 21 -5.01 -2.99 -5.19
C ILE A 21 -3.81 -3.49 -6.01
N PRO A 22 -4.00 -4.53 -6.83
CA PRO A 22 -2.89 -5.21 -7.51
C PRO A 22 -2.08 -4.35 -8.49
N VAL A 23 -2.59 -3.19 -8.89
CA VAL A 23 -1.89 -2.25 -9.77
C VAL A 23 -0.81 -1.43 -9.03
N ILE A 24 -0.76 -1.52 -7.71
CA ILE A 24 0.18 -0.82 -6.83
C ILE A 24 1.04 -1.85 -6.11
N SER A 25 2.36 -1.63 -6.08
CA SER A 25 3.26 -2.48 -5.32
C SER A 25 3.31 -2.08 -3.84
N VAL A 26 3.79 -2.99 -2.99
CA VAL A 26 4.02 -2.70 -1.57
C VAL A 26 5.04 -1.57 -1.36
N VAL A 27 5.97 -1.39 -2.30
CA VAL A 27 6.94 -0.28 -2.28
C VAL A 27 6.23 1.04 -2.62
N GLU A 28 5.41 1.07 -3.66
CA GLU A 28 4.64 2.25 -4.05
C GLU A 28 3.67 2.70 -2.97
N LEU A 29 3.07 1.75 -2.26
CA LEU A 29 2.17 2.05 -1.14
C LEU A 29 2.89 2.69 0.05
N GLY A 30 4.22 2.55 0.14
CA GLY A 30 5.01 3.13 1.21
C GLY A 30 5.08 2.29 2.49
N VAL A 31 4.65 1.04 2.46
CA VAL A 31 4.71 0.14 3.63
C VAL A 31 6.11 -0.43 3.87
N ILE A 32 6.98 -0.47 2.85
CA ILE A 32 8.37 -0.86 3.01
C ILE A 32 9.17 0.37 3.43
N ARG A 33 9.69 0.37 4.64
CA ARG A 33 10.38 1.54 5.22
C ARG A 33 11.88 1.48 5.08
N GLU A 34 12.47 0.31 5.21
CA GLU A 34 13.90 0.15 5.21
C GLU A 34 14.30 -1.26 4.78
N VAL A 35 15.41 -1.36 4.07
CA VAL A 35 16.07 -2.63 3.75
C VAL A 35 17.53 -2.49 4.18
N LYS A 36 17.95 -3.31 5.13
CA LYS A 36 19.34 -3.39 5.62
C LYS A 36 19.95 -4.73 5.29
N PHE A 37 21.26 -4.76 5.12
CA PHE A 37 22.01 -5.99 5.02
C PHE A 37 23.13 -6.00 6.07
N GLU A 38 23.01 -6.88 7.04
CA GLU A 38 23.97 -7.02 8.14
C GLU A 38 24.09 -8.51 8.49
N ASN A 39 25.29 -8.92 8.91
CA ASN A 39 25.54 -10.31 9.34
C ASN A 39 25.07 -11.38 8.34
N ASN A 40 25.26 -11.11 7.04
CA ASN A 40 24.85 -11.99 5.94
C ASN A 40 23.34 -12.24 5.87
N SER A 41 22.55 -11.31 6.37
CA SER A 41 21.08 -11.38 6.37
C SER A 41 20.46 -10.03 6.01
N TYR A 42 19.31 -10.07 5.31
CA TYR A 42 18.53 -8.88 5.02
C TYR A 42 17.50 -8.65 6.14
N THR A 43 17.37 -7.41 6.57
CA THR A 43 16.29 -6.96 7.47
C THR A 43 15.41 -5.99 6.73
N ILE A 44 14.12 -6.33 6.58
CA ILE A 44 13.13 -5.52 5.88
C ILE A 44 12.12 -5.00 6.90
N SER A 45 12.09 -3.68 7.06
CA SER A 45 11.18 -3.02 7.99
C SER A 45 9.88 -2.63 7.28
N ILE A 46 8.75 -3.06 7.83
CA ILE A 46 7.42 -2.90 7.25
C ILE A 46 6.53 -2.15 8.24
N THR A 47 5.90 -1.08 7.78
CA THR A 47 4.88 -0.36 8.55
C THR A 47 3.53 -0.52 7.86
N PRO A 48 2.60 -1.31 8.43
CA PRO A 48 1.25 -1.45 7.88
C PRO A 48 0.49 -0.13 7.88
N THR A 49 -0.50 -0.02 7.01
CA THR A 49 -1.37 1.17 6.93
C THR A 49 -2.14 1.40 8.23
N TYR A 50 -2.44 0.35 8.97
CA TYR A 50 -2.98 0.42 10.34
C TYR A 50 -2.67 -0.90 11.08
N SER A 51 -2.66 -0.87 12.41
CA SER A 51 -2.17 -1.98 13.24
C SER A 51 -2.99 -3.27 13.13
N GLY A 52 -4.26 -3.19 12.80
CA GLY A 52 -5.16 -4.34 12.66
C GLY A 52 -5.40 -4.78 11.22
N CYS A 53 -4.59 -4.36 10.25
CA CYS A 53 -4.81 -4.63 8.84
C CYS A 53 -4.73 -6.15 8.53
N PRO A 54 -5.83 -6.79 8.09
CA PRO A 54 -5.82 -8.21 7.75
C PRO A 54 -4.96 -8.55 6.54
N ALA A 55 -4.70 -7.58 5.65
CA ALA A 55 -3.86 -7.76 4.48
C ALA A 55 -2.36 -7.87 4.81
N VAL A 56 -1.93 -7.48 6.01
CA VAL A 56 -0.52 -7.51 6.42
C VAL A 56 0.07 -8.90 6.30
N LYS A 57 -0.64 -9.92 6.77
CA LYS A 57 -0.18 -11.30 6.67
C LYS A 57 0.02 -11.71 5.22
N THR A 58 -0.93 -11.39 4.35
CA THR A 58 -0.90 -11.74 2.93
C THR A 58 0.31 -11.13 2.24
N PHE A 59 0.53 -9.82 2.36
CA PHE A 59 1.67 -9.21 1.68
C PHE A 59 3.02 -9.59 2.31
N MET A 60 3.08 -9.90 3.61
CA MET A 60 4.30 -10.47 4.20
C MET A 60 4.61 -11.86 3.63
N ASP A 61 3.62 -12.71 3.45
CA ASP A 61 3.78 -14.02 2.83
C ASP A 61 4.20 -13.89 1.36
N ASP A 62 3.63 -12.95 0.63
CA ASP A 62 3.99 -12.64 -0.75
C ASP A 62 5.44 -12.15 -0.87
N ILE A 63 5.88 -11.30 0.05
CA ILE A 63 7.26 -10.83 0.13
C ILE A 63 8.22 -12.00 0.37
N LYS A 64 7.92 -12.87 1.33
CA LYS A 64 8.72 -14.07 1.60
C LYS A 64 8.84 -14.95 0.37
N THR A 65 7.73 -15.21 -0.31
CA THR A 65 7.69 -16.01 -1.53
C THR A 65 8.55 -15.38 -2.62
N CYS A 66 8.46 -14.07 -2.82
CA CYS A 66 9.25 -13.33 -3.79
C CYS A 66 10.76 -13.45 -3.53
N LEU A 67 11.18 -13.26 -2.27
CA LEU A 67 12.58 -13.35 -1.88
C LEU A 67 13.13 -14.77 -2.06
N LEU A 68 12.40 -15.78 -1.63
CA LEU A 68 12.80 -17.19 -1.76
C LEU A 68 12.91 -17.61 -3.23
N LYS A 69 12.00 -17.19 -4.10
CA LYS A 69 12.07 -17.45 -5.55
C LYS A 69 13.31 -16.85 -6.20
N ASN A 70 13.87 -15.80 -5.62
CA ASN A 70 15.06 -15.14 -6.12
C ASN A 70 16.34 -15.52 -5.34
N SER A 71 16.31 -16.66 -4.68
CA SER A 71 17.45 -17.26 -3.94
C SER A 71 17.93 -16.41 -2.75
N ILE A 72 17.05 -15.59 -2.19
CA ILE A 72 17.31 -14.85 -0.96
C ILE A 72 16.69 -15.65 0.19
N GLU A 73 17.51 -16.37 0.94
CA GLU A 73 17.05 -17.25 2.01
C GLU A 73 17.24 -16.64 3.41
N ASN A 74 18.28 -15.80 3.57
CA ASN A 74 18.61 -15.17 4.84
C ASN A 74 17.99 -13.78 4.93
N PHE A 75 16.80 -13.70 5.49
CA PHE A 75 16.11 -12.44 5.71
C PHE A 75 15.18 -12.49 6.92
N GLU A 76 14.90 -11.33 7.46
CA GLU A 76 13.93 -11.11 8.53
C GLU A 76 12.96 -9.99 8.13
N LEU A 77 11.67 -10.20 8.33
CA LEU A 77 10.64 -9.18 8.14
C LEU A 77 10.23 -8.66 9.52
N LYS A 78 10.43 -7.35 9.74
CA LYS A 78 10.08 -6.67 10.99
C LYS A 78 8.91 -5.73 10.78
N ARG A 79 7.89 -5.85 11.62
CA ARG A 79 6.82 -4.83 11.71
C ARG A 79 7.31 -3.69 12.58
N VAL A 80 7.21 -2.48 12.06
CA VAL A 80 7.65 -1.27 12.75
C VAL A 80 6.47 -0.32 12.89
N TYR A 81 6.19 0.11 14.11
CA TYR A 81 5.09 1.02 14.43
C TYR A 81 5.55 2.33 15.07
N SER A 82 6.85 2.53 15.19
CA SER A 82 7.44 3.75 15.78
C SER A 82 7.06 5.03 15.05
N THR A 83 6.80 4.91 13.73
CA THR A 83 6.25 5.97 12.91
C THR A 83 5.01 5.40 12.22
N ALA A 84 3.85 5.96 12.51
CA ALA A 84 2.60 5.51 11.88
C ALA A 84 2.62 5.76 10.37
N TRP A 85 2.06 4.82 9.61
CA TRP A 85 1.90 4.99 8.18
C TRP A 85 1.02 6.22 7.89
N THR A 86 1.37 6.96 6.85
CA THR A 86 0.61 8.13 6.40
C THR A 86 0.46 8.10 4.88
N THR A 87 -0.64 8.65 4.38
CA THR A 87 -0.91 8.79 2.95
C THR A 87 0.12 9.65 2.22
N GLU A 88 0.86 10.50 2.94
CA GLU A 88 1.94 11.31 2.39
C GLU A 88 3.13 10.49 1.88
N TRP A 89 3.26 9.23 2.33
CA TRP A 89 4.30 8.32 1.85
C TRP A 89 4.05 7.78 0.44
N MET A 90 2.84 7.98 -0.09
CA MET A 90 2.52 7.68 -1.48
C MET A 90 2.84 8.88 -2.36
N ASN A 91 3.49 8.64 -3.51
CA ASN A 91 3.71 9.67 -4.51
C ASN A 91 2.44 9.93 -5.34
N ASP A 92 2.45 10.98 -6.16
CA ASP A 92 1.29 11.37 -6.98
C ASP A 92 0.95 10.31 -8.04
N GLU A 93 1.94 9.62 -8.58
CA GLU A 93 1.76 8.52 -9.53
C GLU A 93 0.97 7.36 -8.89
N THR A 94 1.30 6.99 -7.65
CA THR A 94 0.60 5.96 -6.90
C THR A 94 -0.85 6.36 -6.61
N LYS A 95 -1.07 7.61 -6.23
CA LYS A 95 -2.42 8.15 -5.99
C LYS A 95 -3.25 8.12 -7.27
N GLU A 96 -2.68 8.45 -8.42
CA GLU A 96 -3.37 8.39 -9.71
C GLU A 96 -3.69 6.96 -10.15
N LYS A 97 -2.80 5.99 -9.91
CA LYS A 97 -3.08 4.57 -10.14
C LYS A 97 -4.30 4.10 -9.34
N ARG A 98 -4.42 4.52 -8.08
CA ARG A 98 -5.59 4.22 -7.25
C ARG A 98 -6.86 4.83 -7.80
N ARG A 99 -6.80 6.08 -8.24
CA ARG A 99 -7.93 6.76 -8.86
C ARG A 99 -8.42 6.02 -10.11
N LYS A 100 -7.53 5.60 -10.98
CA LYS A 100 -7.85 4.82 -12.18
C LYS A 100 -8.45 3.45 -11.84
N TYR A 101 -8.06 2.87 -10.73
CA TYR A 101 -8.62 1.61 -10.24
C TYR A 101 -10.04 1.77 -9.66
N GLY A 102 -10.50 2.99 -9.44
CA GLY A 102 -11.83 3.30 -8.90
C GLY A 102 -11.84 3.65 -7.41
N ILE A 103 -10.67 3.93 -6.82
CA ILE A 103 -10.53 4.37 -5.44
C ILE A 103 -10.11 5.83 -5.44
N ALA A 104 -10.96 6.71 -4.90
CA ALA A 104 -10.62 8.13 -4.79
C ALA A 104 -9.39 8.30 -3.91
N PRO A 105 -8.37 9.09 -4.36
CA PRO A 105 -7.17 9.31 -3.58
C PRO A 105 -7.45 10.13 -2.33
N PRO A 106 -6.61 10.02 -1.29
CA PRO A 106 -6.77 10.81 -0.08
C PRO A 106 -6.64 12.30 -0.39
N SER A 107 -7.63 13.06 0.02
CA SER A 107 -7.65 14.52 -0.10
C SER A 107 -8.65 15.11 0.89
N ASN A 108 -8.58 16.43 1.13
CA ASN A 108 -9.52 17.12 1.99
C ASN A 108 -10.92 17.23 1.35
N ILE A 109 -11.01 17.06 0.03
CA ILE A 109 -12.26 17.08 -0.72
C ILE A 109 -12.39 15.74 -1.44
N VAL A 110 -13.53 15.07 -1.23
CA VAL A 110 -13.80 13.79 -1.90
C VAL A 110 -14.31 14.07 -3.32
N ILE A 111 -13.54 13.62 -4.31
CA ILE A 111 -13.82 13.78 -5.73
C ILE A 111 -14.19 12.43 -6.33
N CYS A 112 -15.28 12.38 -7.10
CA CYS A 112 -15.66 11.15 -7.79
C CYS A 112 -14.58 10.73 -8.80
N PRO A 113 -14.08 9.49 -8.72
CA PRO A 113 -13.04 9.01 -9.65
C PRO A 113 -13.55 8.78 -11.07
N GLN A 114 -14.88 8.73 -11.27
CA GLN A 114 -15.48 8.51 -12.59
C GLN A 114 -15.71 9.81 -13.36
N CYS A 115 -16.35 10.80 -12.73
CA CYS A 115 -16.73 12.05 -13.41
C CYS A 115 -16.04 13.31 -12.89
N ASN A 116 -15.15 13.16 -11.89
CA ASN A 116 -14.43 14.27 -11.23
C ASN A 116 -15.33 15.28 -10.52
N SER A 117 -16.57 14.94 -10.23
CA SER A 117 -17.49 15.79 -9.46
C SER A 117 -17.06 15.87 -8.00
N LYS A 118 -17.25 17.05 -7.41
CA LYS A 118 -17.09 17.27 -5.96
C LYS A 118 -18.39 17.02 -5.20
N ASN A 119 -19.48 16.77 -5.91
CA ASN A 119 -20.81 16.55 -5.33
C ASN A 119 -20.95 15.08 -4.93
N THR A 120 -20.40 14.74 -3.77
CA THR A 120 -20.33 13.37 -3.25
C THR A 120 -20.91 13.30 -1.85
N THR A 121 -21.44 12.13 -1.48
CA THR A 121 -22.02 11.89 -0.16
C THR A 121 -21.47 10.61 0.46
N LEU A 122 -21.26 10.62 1.78
CA LEU A 122 -20.84 9.46 2.53
C LEU A 122 -21.99 8.47 2.67
N ILE A 123 -21.76 7.20 2.31
CA ILE A 123 -22.70 6.10 2.53
C ILE A 123 -22.33 5.33 3.80
N SER A 124 -21.03 5.02 3.97
CA SER A 124 -20.50 4.30 5.12
C SER A 124 -19.08 4.76 5.45
N GLU A 125 -18.76 4.89 6.73
CA GLU A 125 -17.40 5.20 7.19
C GLU A 125 -16.42 4.06 6.92
N PHE A 126 -16.92 2.84 6.69
CA PHE A 126 -16.13 1.66 6.40
C PHE A 126 -16.55 1.08 5.05
N GLY A 127 -15.58 0.96 4.13
CA GLY A 127 -15.74 0.23 2.88
C GLY A 127 -15.37 -1.24 3.04
N ALA A 128 -14.72 -1.82 2.01
CA ALA A 128 -14.22 -3.20 2.07
C ALA A 128 -13.18 -3.41 3.18
N THR A 129 -12.46 -2.34 3.57
CA THR A 129 -11.48 -2.33 4.65
C THR A 129 -11.66 -1.09 5.53
N ALA A 130 -11.08 -1.11 6.74
CA ALA A 130 -11.16 0.01 7.67
C ALA A 130 -10.43 1.28 7.20
N CYS A 131 -9.48 1.15 6.27
CA CYS A 131 -8.75 2.30 5.70
C CYS A 131 -9.52 3.02 4.58
N LYS A 132 -10.68 2.52 4.18
CA LYS A 132 -11.52 3.09 3.13
C LYS A 132 -12.92 3.40 3.63
N SER A 133 -13.51 4.47 3.08
CA SER A 133 -14.92 4.83 3.28
C SER A 133 -15.67 4.58 1.97
N LEU A 134 -16.97 4.35 2.06
CA LEU A 134 -17.83 4.21 0.91
C LEU A 134 -18.59 5.52 0.66
N PHE A 135 -18.44 6.07 -0.53
CA PHE A 135 -19.10 7.29 -1.00
C PHE A 135 -19.95 7.03 -2.24
N LYS A 136 -20.82 7.95 -2.54
CA LYS A 136 -21.60 7.97 -3.78
C LYS A 136 -21.51 9.34 -4.43
N CYS A 137 -21.31 9.37 -5.73
CA CYS A 137 -21.43 10.60 -6.51
C CYS A 137 -22.91 10.94 -6.72
N ILE A 138 -23.28 12.18 -6.46
CA ILE A 138 -24.66 12.65 -6.68
C ILE A 138 -24.91 12.92 -8.17
N ASP A 139 -23.87 13.32 -8.92
CA ASP A 139 -24.00 13.70 -10.33
C ASP A 139 -24.06 12.48 -11.26
N CYS A 140 -23.14 11.52 -11.15
CA CYS A 140 -23.13 10.32 -11.99
C CYS A 140 -23.74 9.07 -11.32
N LEU A 141 -24.10 9.17 -10.03
CA LEU A 141 -24.70 8.12 -9.21
C LEU A 141 -23.81 6.90 -8.95
N GLU A 142 -22.52 6.98 -9.28
CA GLU A 142 -21.57 5.90 -9.09
C GLU A 142 -21.15 5.78 -7.62
N PRO A 143 -21.26 4.60 -6.99
CA PRO A 143 -20.63 4.35 -5.70
C PRO A 143 -19.14 4.13 -5.90
N PHE A 144 -18.32 4.59 -4.95
CA PHE A 144 -16.86 4.42 -4.99
C PHE A 144 -16.28 4.39 -3.59
N GLU A 145 -15.09 3.80 -3.47
CA GLU A 145 -14.34 3.82 -2.21
C GLU A 145 -13.42 5.04 -2.17
N PHE A 146 -13.30 5.62 -0.99
CA PHE A 146 -12.40 6.73 -0.70
C PHE A 146 -11.36 6.27 0.32
N PHE A 147 -10.09 6.45 0.01
CA PHE A 147 -9.00 6.14 0.94
C PHE A 147 -8.89 7.26 1.98
N LYS A 148 -9.10 6.91 3.25
CA LYS A 148 -9.02 7.88 4.34
C LYS A 148 -7.62 8.45 4.49
N CYS A 149 -7.51 9.76 4.74
CA CYS A 149 -6.26 10.37 5.17
C CYS A 149 -5.96 9.93 6.61
N ILE A 150 -4.76 9.39 6.81
CA ILE A 150 -4.28 8.98 8.13
C ILE A 150 -3.01 9.77 8.45
#